data_31dbdc145f471bce380393f9e292a7d5
#
_entry.id   31dbdc145f471bce380393f9e292a7d5
#
_cell.length_a   1.000
_cell.length_b   1.000
_cell.length_c   1.000
_cell.angle_alpha   90.00
_cell.angle_beta   90.00
_cell.angle_gamma   90.00
#
_symmetry.space_group_name_H-M   'P 1'
#
loop_
_entity.id
_entity.type
_entity.pdbx_description
1 polymer ?
#
loop_
_entity_poly.entity_id
_entity_poly.type
_entity_poly.pdbx_seq_one_letter_code
_entity_poly.pdbx_strand_id
1 'polypeptide(L)'
;MGLLDTLREALGMRAEADATRRANPDDLFGMSTAYVTMEANLDYRSTGDAALCFSGVDSTEFTAAVRAIEEILAAGAEETGTAFDVQTDGKGYEWVVLHDDDPEDLVTSIHFAADELSERGFGSRLLAAVFAFERPDEDYTAYWLYSFRRGAYYPFVPDPSGRKERVERAEFKLETVLDGELAVEPEKEYWYPLWPDGGRHPWE
;
A
#
# COMPACT_ATOMS: atom_id res chain seq x y z
N MET A 1 10.09 6.56 25.60
CA MET A 1 9.47 5.65 24.63
C MET A 1 8.71 6.52 23.66
N GLY A 2 9.24 6.70 22.46
CA GLY A 2 8.69 7.64 21.48
C GLY A 2 7.56 7.02 20.68
N LEU A 3 6.66 7.86 20.16
CA LEU A 3 5.59 7.51 19.20
C LEU A 3 6.11 6.73 17.96
N LEU A 4 7.40 6.81 17.68
CA LEU A 4 8.09 6.10 16.60
C LEU A 4 8.26 4.59 16.87
N ASP A 5 8.39 4.20 18.16
CA ASP A 5 8.43 2.80 18.54
C ASP A 5 7.08 2.12 18.38
N THR A 6 5.97 2.88 18.53
CA THR A 6 4.62 2.37 18.38
C THR A 6 4.26 2.00 16.95
N LEU A 7 4.82 2.71 15.95
CA LEU A 7 4.62 2.38 14.53
C LEU A 7 5.46 1.18 14.09
N ARG A 8 6.66 1.08 14.60
CA ARG A 8 7.55 -0.07 14.35
C ARG A 8 6.97 -1.35 14.97
N GLU A 9 6.41 -1.24 16.19
CA GLU A 9 5.67 -2.32 16.85
C GLU A 9 4.34 -2.62 16.13
N ALA A 10 3.61 -1.60 15.64
CA ALA A 10 2.33 -1.81 14.98
C ALA A 10 2.49 -2.52 13.62
N LEU A 11 3.39 -2.08 12.75
CA LEU A 11 3.56 -2.69 11.41
C LEU A 11 4.41 -3.97 11.43
N GLY A 12 5.51 -3.99 12.18
CA GLY A 12 6.44 -5.12 12.14
C GLY A 12 6.09 -6.25 13.12
N MET A 13 6.05 -5.97 14.42
CA MET A 13 5.97 -7.01 15.45
C MET A 13 4.54 -7.44 15.81
N ARG A 14 3.58 -6.50 15.87
CA ARG A 14 2.16 -6.87 16.04
C ARG A 14 1.60 -7.56 14.81
N ALA A 15 1.91 -7.05 13.63
CA ALA A 15 1.46 -7.67 12.40
C ALA A 15 1.97 -9.11 12.24
N GLU A 16 3.17 -9.47 12.73
CA GLU A 16 3.63 -10.87 12.73
C GLU A 16 2.80 -11.78 13.64
N ALA A 17 2.42 -11.29 14.82
CA ALA A 17 1.57 -12.04 15.75
C ALA A 17 0.12 -12.18 15.24
N ASP A 18 -0.35 -11.21 14.46
CA ASP A 18 -1.72 -11.11 13.96
C ASP A 18 -1.90 -11.65 12.53
N ALA A 19 -0.85 -12.23 11.95
CA ALA A 19 -0.92 -12.81 10.61
C ALA A 19 -1.92 -13.98 10.58
N THR A 20 -2.96 -13.86 9.76
CA THR A 20 -4.02 -14.87 9.62
C THR A 20 -3.79 -15.81 8.46
N ARG A 21 -3.00 -15.42 7.47
CA ARG A 21 -2.67 -16.21 6.28
C ARG A 21 -1.32 -15.82 5.68
N ARG A 22 -0.85 -16.62 4.72
CA ARG A 22 0.29 -16.23 3.89
C ARG A 22 -0.08 -15.05 3.02
N ALA A 23 0.88 -14.16 2.76
CA ALA A 23 0.75 -13.14 1.75
C ALA A 23 0.32 -13.77 0.41
N ASN A 24 -0.66 -13.17 -0.24
CA ASN A 24 -1.12 -13.58 -1.57
C ASN A 24 -1.21 -12.35 -2.49
N PRO A 25 -0.21 -12.14 -3.35
CA PRO A 25 -0.21 -11.01 -4.27
C PRO A 25 -1.42 -10.96 -5.22
N ASP A 26 -2.02 -12.10 -5.56
CA ASP A 26 -3.20 -12.15 -6.45
C ASP A 26 -4.42 -11.39 -5.91
N ASP A 27 -4.51 -11.25 -4.59
CA ASP A 27 -5.60 -10.49 -3.96
C ASP A 27 -5.55 -8.99 -4.31
N LEU A 28 -4.41 -8.49 -4.80
CA LEU A 28 -4.24 -7.11 -5.23
C LEU A 28 -5.12 -6.77 -6.44
N PHE A 29 -5.46 -7.74 -7.30
CA PHE A 29 -6.33 -7.52 -8.45
C PHE A 29 -7.78 -7.14 -8.09
N GLY A 30 -8.18 -7.31 -6.82
CA GLY A 30 -9.43 -6.73 -6.34
C GLY A 30 -9.48 -5.21 -6.51
N MET A 31 -8.33 -4.53 -6.46
CA MET A 31 -8.26 -3.08 -6.66
C MET A 31 -8.59 -2.68 -8.11
N SER A 32 -8.35 -3.51 -9.13
CA SER A 32 -8.62 -3.18 -10.53
C SER A 32 -10.10 -2.87 -10.80
N THR A 33 -11.04 -3.54 -10.12
CA THR A 33 -12.47 -3.21 -10.19
C THR A 33 -12.86 -2.10 -9.24
N ALA A 34 -12.24 -2.03 -8.07
CA ALA A 34 -12.53 -1.02 -7.06
C ALA A 34 -12.26 0.41 -7.56
N TYR A 35 -11.25 0.63 -8.41
CA TYR A 35 -11.01 1.93 -9.06
C TYR A 35 -12.24 2.46 -9.77
N VAL A 36 -12.87 1.62 -10.61
CA VAL A 36 -14.04 1.99 -11.40
C VAL A 36 -15.21 2.37 -10.49
N THR A 37 -15.44 1.57 -9.45
CA THR A 37 -16.51 1.81 -8.47
C THR A 37 -16.28 3.10 -7.69
N MET A 38 -15.04 3.38 -7.29
CA MET A 38 -14.70 4.60 -6.56
C MET A 38 -14.90 5.86 -7.43
N GLU A 39 -14.51 5.83 -8.68
CA GLU A 39 -14.73 6.94 -9.58
C GLU A 39 -16.23 7.14 -9.87
N ALA A 40 -16.95 6.09 -10.22
CA ALA A 40 -18.36 6.17 -10.60
C ALA A 40 -19.30 6.57 -9.45
N ASN A 41 -19.05 6.08 -8.23
CA ASN A 41 -19.97 6.22 -7.11
C ASN A 41 -19.56 7.26 -6.06
N LEU A 42 -18.27 7.62 -6.03
CA LEU A 42 -17.70 8.44 -4.96
C LEU A 42 -16.91 9.66 -5.45
N ASP A 43 -16.72 9.81 -6.76
CA ASP A 43 -15.84 10.83 -7.38
C ASP A 43 -14.39 10.78 -6.90
N TYR A 44 -13.91 9.63 -6.41
CA TYR A 44 -12.51 9.43 -6.13
C TYR A 44 -11.79 8.97 -7.38
N ARG A 45 -10.69 9.65 -7.70
CA ARG A 45 -9.81 9.31 -8.82
C ARG A 45 -8.45 8.88 -8.29
N SER A 46 -7.78 8.00 -9.02
CA SER A 46 -6.38 7.70 -8.74
C SER A 46 -5.55 8.99 -8.83
N THR A 47 -4.61 9.17 -7.92
CA THR A 47 -3.59 10.21 -8.02
C THR A 47 -2.50 9.86 -9.03
N GLY A 48 -2.50 8.64 -9.54
CA GLY A 48 -1.40 8.07 -10.30
C GLY A 48 -0.29 7.49 -9.43
N ASP A 49 -0.46 7.46 -8.09
CA ASP A 49 0.56 6.99 -7.16
C ASP A 49 0.13 5.71 -6.45
N ALA A 50 1.04 4.75 -6.39
CA ALA A 50 0.90 3.56 -5.56
C ALA A 50 2.27 3.15 -4.99
N ALA A 51 2.27 2.35 -3.92
CA ALA A 51 3.52 1.91 -3.32
C ALA A 51 3.39 0.52 -2.67
N LEU A 52 4.49 -0.24 -2.70
CA LEU A 52 4.65 -1.50 -1.97
C LEU A 52 5.63 -1.28 -0.82
N CYS A 53 5.18 -1.56 0.41
CA CYS A 53 5.98 -1.49 1.62
C CYS A 53 6.39 -2.87 2.10
N PHE A 54 7.67 -3.06 2.42
CA PHE A 54 8.19 -4.30 2.98
C PHE A 54 9.35 -4.04 3.95
N SER A 55 9.62 -5.01 4.82
CA SER A 55 10.72 -4.91 5.77
C SER A 55 12.01 -5.45 5.18
N GLY A 56 13.09 -4.65 5.22
CA GLY A 56 14.42 -5.05 4.77
C GLY A 56 15.07 -6.14 5.63
N VAL A 57 16.02 -6.85 5.02
CA VAL A 57 16.89 -7.82 5.68
C VAL A 57 18.32 -7.61 5.20
N ASP A 58 19.27 -7.57 6.12
CA ASP A 58 20.68 -7.50 5.77
C ASP A 58 21.18 -8.89 5.30
N SER A 59 20.93 -9.19 4.03
CA SER A 59 21.44 -10.38 3.35
C SER A 59 21.65 -10.14 1.85
N THR A 60 22.60 -10.87 1.28
CA THR A 60 22.89 -10.83 -0.17
C THR A 60 21.72 -11.34 -1.00
N GLU A 61 21.01 -12.32 -0.50
CA GLU A 61 19.82 -12.90 -1.13
C GLU A 61 18.67 -11.89 -1.20
N PHE A 62 18.46 -11.12 -0.13
CA PHE A 62 17.45 -10.07 -0.11
C PHE A 62 17.82 -8.92 -1.05
N THR A 63 19.08 -8.48 -1.04
CA THR A 63 19.57 -7.47 -1.99
C THR A 63 19.38 -7.92 -3.44
N ALA A 64 19.60 -9.21 -3.73
CA ALA A 64 19.35 -9.78 -5.05
C ALA A 64 17.85 -9.82 -5.39
N ALA A 65 16.98 -10.04 -4.41
CA ALA A 65 15.53 -10.00 -4.60
C ALA A 65 15.04 -8.58 -4.94
N VAL A 66 15.50 -7.57 -4.23
CA VAL A 66 15.17 -6.17 -4.53
C VAL A 66 15.64 -5.77 -5.92
N ARG A 67 16.86 -6.16 -6.31
CA ARG A 67 17.35 -5.91 -7.68
C ARG A 67 16.50 -6.59 -8.75
N ALA A 68 16.02 -7.80 -8.49
CA ALA A 68 15.12 -8.49 -9.43
C ALA A 68 13.79 -7.78 -9.59
N ILE A 69 13.26 -7.17 -8.51
CA ILE A 69 12.08 -6.29 -8.61
C ILE A 69 12.38 -5.12 -9.55
N GLU A 70 13.50 -4.44 -9.37
CA GLU A 70 13.90 -3.32 -10.25
C GLU A 70 13.99 -3.76 -11.72
N GLU A 71 14.55 -4.94 -11.98
CA GLU A 71 14.66 -5.50 -13.35
C GLU A 71 13.29 -5.82 -13.97
N ILE A 72 12.36 -6.40 -13.21
CA ILE A 72 10.99 -6.70 -13.67
C ILE A 72 10.22 -5.40 -13.92
N LEU A 73 10.29 -4.44 -13.01
CA LEU A 73 9.60 -3.16 -13.17
C LEU A 73 10.17 -2.35 -14.34
N ALA A 74 11.48 -2.36 -14.54
CA ALA A 74 12.12 -1.70 -15.67
C ALA A 74 11.67 -2.32 -17.01
N ALA A 75 11.54 -3.66 -17.07
CA ALA A 75 11.03 -4.33 -18.26
C ALA A 75 9.54 -3.99 -18.53
N GLY A 76 8.71 -3.96 -17.50
CA GLY A 76 7.30 -3.53 -17.60
C GLY A 76 7.17 -2.08 -18.05
N ALA A 77 7.98 -1.18 -17.52
CA ALA A 77 8.00 0.24 -17.85
C ALA A 77 8.25 0.55 -19.34
N GLU A 78 8.95 -0.32 -20.04
CA GLU A 78 9.14 -0.19 -21.50
C GLU A 78 7.82 -0.34 -22.29
N GLU A 79 6.85 -1.06 -21.73
CA GLU A 79 5.55 -1.32 -22.36
C GLU A 79 4.46 -0.36 -21.85
N THR A 80 4.39 -0.12 -20.55
CA THR A 80 3.34 0.67 -19.89
C THR A 80 3.70 2.15 -19.73
N GLY A 81 4.98 2.47 -19.57
CA GLY A 81 5.45 3.81 -19.21
C GLY A 81 5.46 4.07 -17.70
N THR A 82 5.09 3.09 -16.86
CA THR A 82 5.09 3.21 -15.40
C THR A 82 6.45 3.63 -14.87
N ALA A 83 6.53 4.76 -14.20
CA ALA A 83 7.74 5.18 -13.48
C ALA A 83 7.79 4.50 -12.12
N PHE A 84 9.00 4.15 -11.66
CA PHE A 84 9.19 3.58 -10.34
C PHE A 84 10.48 4.08 -9.67
N ASP A 85 10.47 4.03 -8.34
CA ASP A 85 11.64 4.28 -7.49
C ASP A 85 11.66 3.28 -6.33
N VAL A 86 12.85 2.87 -5.90
CA VAL A 86 13.04 2.00 -4.74
C VAL A 86 13.82 2.77 -3.69
N GLN A 87 13.21 2.96 -2.52
CA GLN A 87 13.76 3.80 -1.47
C GLN A 87 13.58 3.19 -0.08
N THR A 88 14.43 3.59 0.85
CA THR A 88 14.31 3.24 2.27
C THR A 88 13.84 4.46 3.04
N ASP A 89 12.78 4.33 3.84
CA ASP A 89 12.30 5.42 4.69
C ASP A 89 13.15 5.64 5.95
N GLY A 90 12.89 6.73 6.67
CA GLY A 90 13.58 7.06 7.93
C GLY A 90 13.37 6.04 9.06
N LYS A 91 12.48 5.06 8.89
CA LYS A 91 12.17 3.99 9.85
C LYS A 91 12.83 2.67 9.46
N GLY A 92 13.44 2.61 8.26
CA GLY A 92 14.13 1.43 7.72
C GLY A 92 13.19 0.45 7.02
N TYR A 93 12.02 0.90 6.56
CA TYR A 93 11.19 0.15 5.63
C TYR A 93 11.60 0.45 4.19
N GLU A 94 11.54 -0.59 3.37
CA GLU A 94 11.77 -0.47 1.93
C GLU A 94 10.43 -0.18 1.24
N TRP A 95 10.48 0.72 0.25
CA TRP A 95 9.35 1.11 -0.55
C TRP A 95 9.67 0.99 -2.03
N VAL A 96 8.81 0.32 -2.78
CA VAL A 96 8.71 0.48 -4.23
C VAL A 96 7.59 1.46 -4.48
N VAL A 97 7.93 2.65 -4.97
CA VAL A 97 6.97 3.70 -5.31
C VAL A 97 6.74 3.69 -6.81
N LEU A 98 5.49 3.75 -7.23
CA LEU A 98 5.07 3.69 -8.62
C LEU A 98 4.25 4.91 -8.98
N HIS A 99 4.42 5.38 -10.21
CA HIS A 99 3.62 6.44 -10.79
C HIS A 99 3.19 6.08 -12.20
N ASP A 100 1.86 6.10 -12.45
CA ASP A 100 1.24 5.82 -13.72
C ASP A 100 -0.16 6.46 -13.80
N ASP A 101 -0.54 6.92 -14.98
CA ASP A 101 -1.90 7.45 -15.21
C ASP A 101 -2.94 6.31 -15.35
N ASP A 102 -2.50 5.08 -15.66
CA ASP A 102 -3.36 3.90 -15.72
C ASP A 102 -3.35 3.14 -14.38
N PRO A 103 -4.48 3.09 -13.65
CA PRO A 103 -4.57 2.36 -12.40
C PRO A 103 -4.33 0.84 -12.53
N GLU A 104 -4.62 0.23 -13.68
CA GLU A 104 -4.40 -1.20 -13.89
C GLU A 104 -2.90 -1.51 -13.97
N ASP A 105 -2.10 -0.61 -14.58
CA ASP A 105 -0.66 -0.74 -14.64
C ASP A 105 -0.02 -0.61 -13.25
N LEU A 106 -0.56 0.27 -12.38
CA LEU A 106 -0.14 0.37 -10.98
C LEU A 106 -0.40 -0.94 -10.21
N VAL A 107 -1.61 -1.51 -10.33
CA VAL A 107 -1.96 -2.77 -9.65
C VAL A 107 -1.07 -3.91 -10.15
N THR A 108 -0.88 -4.01 -11.46
CA THR A 108 -0.05 -5.05 -12.09
C THR A 108 1.41 -4.94 -11.65
N SER A 109 1.97 -3.75 -11.64
CA SER A 109 3.35 -3.51 -11.23
C SER A 109 3.59 -3.83 -9.75
N ILE A 110 2.66 -3.45 -8.86
CA ILE A 110 2.71 -3.83 -7.44
C ILE A 110 2.60 -5.35 -7.28
N HIS A 111 1.71 -5.99 -8.05
CA HIS A 111 1.57 -7.45 -8.03
C HIS A 111 2.89 -8.13 -8.39
N PHE A 112 3.53 -7.74 -9.49
CA PHE A 112 4.80 -8.33 -9.90
C PHE A 112 5.91 -8.13 -8.85
N ALA A 113 6.02 -6.94 -8.25
CA ALA A 113 6.99 -6.68 -7.21
C ALA A 113 6.76 -7.54 -5.95
N ALA A 114 5.50 -7.71 -5.55
CA ALA A 114 5.13 -8.52 -4.40
C ALA A 114 5.31 -10.03 -4.66
N ASP A 115 4.98 -10.48 -5.86
CA ASP A 115 5.13 -11.88 -6.27
C ASP A 115 6.61 -12.28 -6.34
N GLU A 116 7.47 -11.45 -6.92
CA GLU A 116 8.91 -11.67 -6.98
C GLU A 116 9.52 -11.84 -5.57
N LEU A 117 9.13 -10.99 -4.60
CA LEU A 117 9.55 -11.16 -3.21
C LEU A 117 9.05 -12.48 -2.62
N SER A 118 7.82 -12.86 -2.93
CA SER A 118 7.21 -14.10 -2.42
C SER A 118 7.88 -15.34 -3.00
N GLU A 119 8.14 -15.38 -4.31
CA GLU A 119 8.81 -16.48 -5.00
C GLU A 119 10.24 -16.70 -4.50
N ARG A 120 10.94 -15.61 -4.15
CA ARG A 120 12.28 -15.66 -3.56
C ARG A 120 12.30 -15.99 -2.06
N GLY A 121 11.14 -16.27 -1.46
CA GLY A 121 11.02 -16.66 -0.07
C GLY A 121 10.93 -15.49 0.92
N PHE A 122 10.78 -14.25 0.43
CA PHE A 122 10.64 -13.04 1.25
C PHE A 122 9.20 -12.55 1.40
N GLY A 123 8.19 -13.34 1.01
CA GLY A 123 6.78 -12.99 1.14
C GLY A 123 6.36 -12.62 2.56
N SER A 124 7.03 -13.18 3.59
CA SER A 124 6.83 -12.79 4.99
C SER A 124 7.31 -11.37 5.31
N ARG A 125 8.05 -10.72 4.41
CA ARG A 125 8.52 -9.34 4.56
C ARG A 125 7.55 -8.33 4.00
N LEU A 126 6.60 -8.73 3.14
CA LEU A 126 5.55 -7.88 2.64
C LEU A 126 4.66 -7.36 3.79
N LEU A 127 4.45 -6.06 3.81
CA LEU A 127 3.65 -5.38 4.83
C LEU A 127 2.35 -4.84 4.25
N ALA A 128 2.43 -3.93 3.29
CA ALA A 128 1.27 -3.31 2.69
C ALA A 128 1.50 -2.92 1.23
N ALA A 129 0.45 -3.03 0.41
CA ALA A 129 0.33 -2.27 -0.82
C ALA A 129 -0.58 -1.06 -0.55
N VAL A 130 -0.23 0.09 -1.10
CA VAL A 130 -0.89 1.37 -0.86
C VAL A 130 -1.28 1.98 -2.19
N PHE A 131 -2.55 2.35 -2.36
CA PHE A 131 -3.09 2.99 -3.54
C PHE A 131 -3.67 4.34 -3.15
N ALA A 132 -3.25 5.42 -3.81
CA ALA A 132 -3.63 6.79 -3.47
C ALA A 132 -4.75 7.32 -4.37
N PHE A 133 -5.69 8.02 -3.75
CA PHE A 133 -6.88 8.59 -4.40
C PHE A 133 -7.14 10.01 -3.93
N GLU A 134 -7.72 10.80 -4.80
CA GLU A 134 -8.14 12.15 -4.48
C GLU A 134 -9.57 12.43 -4.96
N ARG A 135 -10.20 13.43 -4.36
CA ARG A 135 -11.48 13.99 -4.82
C ARG A 135 -11.32 15.47 -5.12
N PRO A 136 -11.95 15.99 -6.20
CA PRO A 136 -11.83 17.40 -6.59
C PRO A 136 -12.27 18.40 -5.51
N ASP A 137 -13.22 18.01 -4.65
CA ASP A 137 -13.84 18.90 -3.65
C ASP A 137 -13.24 18.73 -2.23
N GLU A 138 -12.21 17.91 -2.08
CA GLU A 138 -11.59 17.62 -0.78
C GLU A 138 -10.08 17.89 -0.84
N ASP A 139 -9.49 18.29 0.26
CA ASP A 139 -8.08 18.67 0.38
C ASP A 139 -7.20 17.57 0.99
N TYR A 140 -7.74 16.36 1.13
CA TYR A 140 -7.03 15.19 1.64
C TYR A 140 -6.81 14.13 0.55
N THR A 141 -5.76 13.34 0.71
CA THR A 141 -5.54 12.10 -0.04
C THR A 141 -6.14 10.94 0.73
N ALA A 142 -6.95 10.13 0.06
CA ALA A 142 -7.46 8.88 0.61
C ALA A 142 -6.59 7.71 0.12
N TYR A 143 -6.32 6.75 0.97
CA TYR A 143 -5.55 5.56 0.64
C TYR A 143 -6.38 4.31 0.85
N TRP A 144 -6.25 3.35 -0.06
CA TRP A 144 -6.56 1.96 0.18
C TRP A 144 -5.28 1.19 0.43
N LEU A 145 -5.24 0.51 1.57
CA LEU A 145 -4.11 -0.33 1.97
C LEU A 145 -4.53 -1.79 1.92
N TYR A 146 -3.74 -2.61 1.24
CA TYR A 146 -3.82 -4.06 1.36
C TYR A 146 -2.79 -4.54 2.37
N SER A 147 -3.23 -5.14 3.46
CA SER A 147 -2.36 -5.76 4.45
C SER A 147 -2.05 -7.20 4.05
N PHE A 148 -0.81 -7.49 3.67
CA PHE A 148 -0.41 -8.85 3.33
C PHE A 148 -0.51 -9.82 4.51
N ARG A 149 -0.40 -9.32 5.74
CA ARG A 149 -0.52 -10.11 6.96
C ARG A 149 -1.95 -10.53 7.25
N ARG A 150 -2.89 -9.65 6.98
CA ARG A 150 -4.32 -9.87 7.17
C ARG A 150 -4.96 -10.46 5.91
N GLY A 151 -4.37 -10.22 4.75
CA GLY A 151 -4.95 -10.55 3.46
C GLY A 151 -6.25 -9.82 3.21
N ALA A 152 -6.32 -8.57 3.62
CA ALA A 152 -7.52 -7.76 3.55
C ALA A 152 -7.16 -6.29 3.32
N TYR A 153 -8.10 -5.56 2.74
CA TYR A 153 -8.02 -4.14 2.48
C TYR A 153 -8.59 -3.32 3.63
N TYR A 154 -8.11 -2.10 3.78
CA TYR A 154 -8.75 -1.10 4.63
C TYR A 154 -8.46 0.31 4.11
N PRO A 155 -9.41 1.26 4.29
CA PRO A 155 -9.18 2.65 3.93
C PRO A 155 -8.39 3.37 5.02
N PHE A 156 -7.58 4.32 4.60
CA PHE A 156 -6.88 5.25 5.48
C PHE A 156 -6.92 6.66 4.89
N VAL A 157 -7.50 7.59 5.62
CA VAL A 157 -7.63 8.98 5.19
C VAL A 157 -7.05 9.89 6.29
N PRO A 158 -5.79 10.32 6.16
CA PRO A 158 -5.18 11.25 7.12
C PRO A 158 -5.82 12.63 7.01
N ASP A 159 -6.00 13.29 8.15
CA ASP A 159 -6.44 14.69 8.20
C ASP A 159 -5.33 15.61 7.62
N PRO A 160 -5.65 16.51 6.69
CA PRO A 160 -4.66 17.33 5.98
C PRO A 160 -3.99 18.39 6.89
N SER A 161 -4.51 18.62 8.09
CA SER A 161 -3.92 19.58 9.05
C SER A 161 -2.56 19.15 9.63
N GLY A 162 -2.06 17.97 9.26
CA GLY A 162 -0.81 17.40 9.79
C GLY A 162 -0.91 16.84 11.21
N ARG A 163 -2.09 16.90 11.84
CA ARG A 163 -2.39 16.16 13.06
C ARG A 163 -2.57 14.69 12.72
N LYS A 164 -2.05 13.81 13.57
CA LYS A 164 -2.23 12.35 13.39
C LYS A 164 -3.67 11.95 13.76
N GLU A 165 -4.61 12.49 12.98
CA GLU A 165 -6.05 12.25 13.07
C GLU A 165 -6.53 11.69 11.71
N ARG A 166 -7.65 10.97 11.71
CA ARG A 166 -8.23 10.34 10.53
C ARG A 166 -9.53 11.05 10.14
N VAL A 167 -9.82 11.12 8.86
CA VAL A 167 -11.13 11.59 8.36
C VAL A 167 -12.10 10.41 8.37
N GLU A 168 -12.57 10.02 9.56
CA GLU A 168 -13.38 8.80 9.77
C GLU A 168 -14.64 8.74 8.89
N ARG A 169 -15.25 9.90 8.59
CA ARG A 169 -16.43 9.96 7.70
C ARG A 169 -16.12 9.49 6.27
N ALA A 170 -14.91 9.81 5.78
CA ALA A 170 -14.47 9.41 4.46
C ALA A 170 -14.15 7.91 4.44
N GLU A 171 -13.46 7.43 5.46
CA GLU A 171 -13.15 6.01 5.60
C GLU A 171 -14.40 5.14 5.69
N PHE A 172 -15.39 5.56 6.49
CA PHE A 172 -16.69 4.86 6.58
C PHE A 172 -17.41 4.80 5.23
N LYS A 173 -17.37 5.89 4.46
CA LYS A 173 -18.00 5.94 3.14
C LYS A 173 -17.30 5.01 2.15
N LEU A 174 -15.97 4.99 2.14
CA LEU A 174 -15.16 4.10 1.32
C LEU A 174 -15.42 2.63 1.68
N GLU A 175 -15.36 2.28 2.96
CA GLU A 175 -15.69 0.96 3.49
C GLU A 175 -17.06 0.50 3.00
N THR A 176 -18.08 1.34 3.19
CA THR A 176 -19.48 0.96 2.88
C THR A 176 -19.71 0.72 1.39
N VAL A 177 -19.09 1.49 0.51
CA VAL A 177 -19.30 1.39 -0.94
C VAL A 177 -18.56 0.20 -1.54
N LEU A 178 -17.39 -0.14 -1.00
CA LEU A 178 -16.58 -1.24 -1.50
C LEU A 178 -16.76 -2.55 -0.69
N ASP A 179 -17.66 -2.56 0.29
CA ASP A 179 -18.02 -3.78 1.00
C ASP A 179 -18.61 -4.82 0.02
N GLY A 180 -18.03 -6.00 0.02
CA GLY A 180 -18.37 -7.09 -0.90
C GLY A 180 -17.68 -7.04 -2.28
N GLU A 181 -17.02 -5.92 -2.62
CA GLU A 181 -16.14 -5.82 -3.81
C GLU A 181 -14.67 -6.06 -3.42
N LEU A 182 -14.21 -5.40 -2.36
CA LEU A 182 -12.94 -5.69 -1.72
C LEU A 182 -13.15 -6.58 -0.49
N ALA A 183 -12.18 -7.44 -0.21
CA ALA A 183 -12.09 -8.13 1.07
C ALA A 183 -11.65 -7.12 2.15
N VAL A 184 -12.60 -6.36 2.71
CA VAL A 184 -12.31 -5.34 3.71
C VAL A 184 -12.08 -5.99 5.08
N GLU A 185 -11.04 -5.54 5.81
CA GLU A 185 -10.75 -5.97 7.18
C GLU A 185 -11.88 -5.52 8.12
N PRO A 186 -12.63 -6.46 8.72
CA PRO A 186 -13.79 -6.10 9.54
C PRO A 186 -13.40 -5.53 10.90
N GLU A 187 -12.21 -5.85 11.41
CA GLU A 187 -11.75 -5.42 12.73
C GLU A 187 -10.88 -4.16 12.60
N LYS A 188 -11.44 -3.00 12.94
CA LYS A 188 -10.78 -1.68 12.77
C LYS A 188 -9.51 -1.51 13.60
N GLU A 189 -9.28 -2.34 14.59
CA GLU A 189 -8.03 -2.36 15.34
C GLU A 189 -6.82 -2.78 14.50
N TYR A 190 -7.05 -3.46 13.37
CA TYR A 190 -6.03 -3.82 12.37
C TYR A 190 -5.90 -2.83 11.22
N TRP A 191 -6.63 -1.69 11.27
CA TRP A 191 -6.46 -0.60 10.32
C TRP A 191 -5.29 0.28 10.73
N TYR A 192 -4.08 -0.20 10.48
CA TYR A 192 -2.86 0.48 10.89
C TYR A 192 -2.65 1.78 10.10
N PRO A 193 -2.46 2.93 10.79
CA PRO A 193 -2.24 4.19 10.10
C PRO A 193 -0.81 4.28 9.54
N LEU A 194 -0.69 4.69 8.29
CA LEU A 194 0.57 5.04 7.64
C LEU A 194 0.68 6.57 7.52
N TRP A 195 1.05 7.21 8.63
CA TRP A 195 1.16 8.67 8.66
C TRP A 195 2.33 9.15 7.80
N PRO A 196 2.10 10.13 6.87
CA PRO A 196 3.19 10.84 6.22
C PRO A 196 4.14 11.47 7.25
N ASP A 197 5.44 11.44 6.99
CA ASP A 197 6.46 11.94 7.92
C ASP A 197 7.06 13.27 7.41
N GLY A 198 6.17 14.23 7.11
CA GLY A 198 6.49 15.55 6.61
C GLY A 198 6.33 15.74 5.12
N GLY A 199 6.10 14.67 4.35
CA GLY A 199 5.74 14.68 2.95
C GLY A 199 4.23 14.62 2.69
N ARG A 200 3.87 14.44 1.43
CA ARG A 200 2.47 14.25 1.00
C ARG A 200 2.00 12.81 1.23
N HIS A 201 2.89 11.85 1.01
CA HIS A 201 2.58 10.42 1.04
C HIS A 201 3.31 9.69 2.16
N PRO A 202 2.82 8.51 2.59
CA PRO A 202 3.43 7.70 3.66
C PRO A 202 4.88 7.26 3.40
N TRP A 203 5.28 7.21 2.14
CA TRP A 203 6.62 6.80 1.69
C TRP A 203 7.61 7.96 1.52
N GLU A 204 7.20 9.22 1.79
CA GLU A 204 8.05 10.42 1.73
C GLU A 204 8.65 10.80 3.10
#